data_2a00487956ef2d81be81a9f341ec3520
#
_entry.id   2a00487956ef2d81be81a9f341ec3520
#
_cell.length_a   1.000
_cell.length_b   1.000
_cell.length_c   1.000
_cell.angle_alpha   90.00
_cell.angle_beta   90.00
_cell.angle_gamma   90.00
#
_symmetry.space_group_name_H-M   'P 1'
#
loop_
_entity.id
_entity.type
_entity.pdbx_description
1 polymer ?
#
loop_
_entity_poly.entity_id
_entity_poly.type
_entity_poly.pdbx_seq_one_letter_code
_entity_poly.pdbx_strand_id
1 'polypeptide(L)'
;MTNHLSCIVDASVGIKKFIIDPLTPNVDQLFAHFMDPEANIYIPDLFYIECTNIAWKYIRAGFYSVTEAQTNLASFRALNFRTVSTADLMLDALVISTTHRISAYDACYVTLSQRVNAPLLTQDQKLVQALASTTFHVRLFSDFLVPSLPSP
;
A
#
# COMPACT_ATOMS: atom_id res chain seq x y z
N MET A 1 -22.91 14.35 -0.66
CA MET A 1 -22.29 13.19 -0.02
C MET A 1 -20.79 13.39 0.07
N THR A 2 -20.25 13.35 1.24
CA THR A 2 -18.81 13.34 1.45
C THR A 2 -18.27 11.95 1.09
N ASN A 3 -17.38 11.90 0.11
CA ASN A 3 -16.74 10.65 -0.29
C ASN A 3 -15.48 10.47 0.55
N HIS A 4 -15.54 9.58 1.54
CA HIS A 4 -14.39 9.24 2.36
C HIS A 4 -13.45 8.29 1.60
N LEU A 5 -12.15 8.45 1.80
CA LEU A 5 -11.14 7.64 1.12
C LEU A 5 -11.25 6.17 1.57
N SER A 6 -11.24 5.27 0.60
CA SER A 6 -11.05 3.83 0.85
C SER A 6 -10.06 3.30 -0.16
N CYS A 7 -8.95 2.73 0.30
CA CYS A 7 -7.92 2.17 -0.57
C CYS A 7 -7.06 1.12 0.15
N ILE A 8 -6.31 0.37 -0.63
CA ILE A 8 -5.23 -0.51 -0.14
C ILE A 8 -3.91 0.12 -0.57
N VAL A 9 -2.95 0.20 0.33
CA VAL A 9 -1.63 0.78 0.07
C VAL A 9 -0.57 -0.33 0.01
N ASP A 10 0.09 -0.46 -1.14
CA ASP A 10 1.25 -1.31 -1.30
C ASP A 10 2.48 -0.70 -0.61
N ALA A 11 3.40 -1.55 -0.16
CA ALA A 11 4.66 -1.10 0.46
C ALA A 11 5.46 -0.17 -0.45
N SER A 12 5.41 -0.37 -1.77
CA SER A 12 6.07 0.51 -2.76
C SER A 12 5.57 1.96 -2.69
N VAL A 13 4.35 2.18 -2.24
CA VAL A 13 3.76 3.51 -2.02
C VAL A 13 4.03 3.99 -0.60
N GLY A 14 3.68 3.18 0.40
CA GLY A 14 3.75 3.57 1.81
C GLY A 14 5.15 3.97 2.27
N ILE A 15 6.18 3.28 1.80
CA ILE A 15 7.58 3.56 2.19
C ILE A 15 8.04 4.96 1.75
N LYS A 16 7.42 5.55 0.74
CA LYS A 16 7.75 6.90 0.25
C LYS A 16 7.37 8.00 1.25
N LYS A 17 6.68 7.66 2.31
CA LYS A 17 6.50 8.57 3.46
C LYS A 17 7.85 8.96 4.08
N PHE A 18 8.81 8.05 4.10
CA PHE A 18 10.10 8.22 4.78
C PHE A 18 11.29 8.21 3.84
N ILE A 19 11.24 7.44 2.77
CA ILE A 19 12.26 7.46 1.72
C ILE A 19 11.84 8.50 0.70
N ILE A 20 12.52 9.66 0.71
CA ILE A 20 12.15 10.84 -0.08
C ILE A 20 12.20 10.51 -1.58
N ASP A 21 11.12 10.83 -2.24
CA ASP A 21 10.83 10.49 -3.62
C ASP A 21 9.91 11.60 -4.21
N PRO A 22 9.86 11.82 -5.52
CA PRO A 22 8.96 12.80 -6.12
C PRO A 22 7.48 12.62 -5.73
N LEU A 23 7.06 11.41 -5.35
CA LEU A 23 5.70 11.10 -4.89
C LEU A 23 5.49 11.28 -3.38
N THR A 24 6.51 11.63 -2.62
CA THR A 24 6.36 11.83 -1.17
C THR A 24 5.27 12.84 -0.82
N PRO A 25 5.12 14.00 -1.50
CA PRO A 25 3.99 14.90 -1.23
C PRO A 25 2.62 14.27 -1.46
N ASN A 26 2.49 13.39 -2.45
CA ASN A 26 1.25 12.67 -2.73
C ASN A 26 0.95 11.63 -1.65
N VAL A 27 1.98 10.96 -1.14
CA VAL A 27 1.83 10.03 -0.01
C VAL A 27 1.45 10.79 1.27
N ASP A 28 2.01 11.97 1.48
CA ASP A 28 1.62 12.83 2.62
C ASP A 28 0.15 13.22 2.54
N GLN A 29 -0.35 13.57 1.35
CA GLN A 29 -1.78 13.84 1.13
C GLN A 29 -2.63 12.60 1.40
N LEU A 30 -2.20 11.43 0.94
CA LEU A 30 -2.90 10.17 1.19
C LEU A 30 -3.00 9.89 2.70
N PHE A 31 -1.90 10.00 3.41
CA PHE A 31 -1.83 9.70 4.84
C PHE A 31 -2.47 10.78 5.72
N ALA A 32 -2.68 11.98 5.20
CA ALA A 32 -3.49 12.99 5.89
C ALA A 32 -4.92 12.49 6.16
N HIS A 33 -5.41 11.53 5.34
CA HIS A 33 -6.72 10.92 5.54
C HIS A 33 -6.83 10.06 6.82
N PHE A 34 -5.73 9.74 7.49
CA PHE A 34 -5.80 9.13 8.84
C PHE A 34 -6.48 10.06 9.86
N MET A 35 -6.59 11.36 9.57
CA MET A 35 -7.33 12.31 10.40
C MET A 35 -8.85 12.23 10.18
N ASP A 36 -9.30 11.59 9.11
CA ASP A 36 -10.71 11.34 8.83
C ASP A 36 -11.14 10.00 9.43
N PRO A 37 -12.01 9.97 10.45
CA PRO A 37 -12.42 8.71 11.09
C PRO A 37 -13.21 7.78 10.17
N GLU A 38 -13.77 8.31 9.07
CA GLU A 38 -14.52 7.52 8.10
C GLU A 38 -13.64 6.99 6.95
N ALA A 39 -12.39 7.43 6.85
CA ALA A 39 -11.46 6.90 5.86
C ALA A 39 -10.99 5.49 6.23
N ASN A 40 -10.77 4.68 5.22
CA ASN A 40 -10.33 3.29 5.38
C ASN A 40 -9.10 3.04 4.51
N ILE A 41 -7.92 3.04 5.15
CA ILE A 41 -6.67 2.68 4.50
C ILE A 41 -6.27 1.28 4.98
N TYR A 42 -6.36 0.31 4.07
CA TYR A 42 -6.12 -1.10 4.36
C TYR A 42 -4.72 -1.51 3.96
N ILE A 43 -4.17 -2.45 4.71
CA ILE A 43 -2.94 -3.17 4.37
C ILE A 43 -3.05 -4.65 4.79
N PRO A 44 -2.47 -5.59 4.05
CA PRO A 44 -2.15 -6.89 4.62
C PRO A 44 -0.98 -6.73 5.60
N ASP A 45 -0.87 -7.57 6.61
CA ASP A 45 0.20 -7.45 7.59
C ASP A 45 1.60 -7.67 7.00
N LEU A 46 1.71 -8.30 5.85
CA LEU A 46 2.97 -8.39 5.11
C LEU A 46 3.55 -7.03 4.69
N PHE A 47 2.73 -5.98 4.65
CA PHE A 47 3.18 -4.61 4.36
C PHE A 47 4.36 -4.19 5.25
N TYR A 48 4.31 -4.52 6.53
CA TYR A 48 5.35 -4.11 7.47
C TYR A 48 6.71 -4.73 7.13
N ILE A 49 6.74 -6.01 6.81
CA ILE A 49 8.00 -6.68 6.47
C ILE A 49 8.49 -6.30 5.07
N GLU A 50 7.60 -5.99 4.15
CA GLU A 50 7.98 -5.49 2.84
C GLU A 50 8.60 -4.09 2.94
N CYS A 51 8.04 -3.20 3.74
CA CYS A 51 8.63 -1.89 4.04
C CYS A 51 10.02 -2.05 4.70
N THR A 52 10.14 -2.99 5.62
CA THR A 52 11.43 -3.30 6.27
C THR A 52 12.46 -3.76 5.24
N ASN A 53 12.06 -4.61 4.30
CA ASN A 53 12.96 -5.10 3.24
C ASN A 53 13.39 -3.97 2.29
N ILE A 54 12.50 -3.04 1.96
CA ILE A 54 12.86 -1.87 1.15
C ILE A 54 13.86 -0.99 1.91
N ALA A 55 13.61 -0.70 3.19
CA ALA A 55 14.53 0.07 4.03
C ALA A 55 15.91 -0.60 4.10
N TRP A 56 15.96 -1.92 4.27
CA TRP A 56 17.21 -2.69 4.26
C TRP A 56 18.02 -2.51 2.97
N LYS A 57 17.36 -2.51 1.81
CA LYS A 57 18.02 -2.27 0.52
C LYS A 57 18.65 -0.88 0.46
N TYR A 58 17.95 0.15 0.96
CA TYR A 58 18.48 1.51 1.04
C TYR A 58 19.65 1.65 2.02
N ILE A 59 19.59 0.95 3.15
CA ILE A 59 20.70 0.89 4.10
C ILE A 59 21.94 0.27 3.45
N ARG A 60 21.78 -0.85 2.75
CA ARG A 60 22.88 -1.51 2.02
C ARG A 60 23.49 -0.62 0.96
N ALA A 61 22.70 0.21 0.31
CA ALA A 61 23.16 1.15 -0.70
C ALA A 61 23.79 2.42 -0.10
N GLY A 62 23.78 2.59 1.22
CA GLY A 62 24.38 3.73 1.91
C GLY A 62 23.50 4.98 1.95
N PHE A 63 22.21 4.88 1.60
CA PHE A 63 21.31 6.03 1.56
C PHE A 63 20.45 6.19 2.84
N TYR A 64 20.54 5.28 3.77
CA TYR A 64 19.67 5.25 4.93
C TYR A 64 20.38 4.59 6.11
N SER A 65 20.21 5.11 7.32
CA SER A 65 20.80 4.50 8.53
C SER A 65 19.81 3.54 9.20
N VAL A 66 20.33 2.56 9.93
CA VAL A 66 19.51 1.61 10.69
C VAL A 66 18.65 2.36 11.73
N THR A 67 19.22 3.36 12.40
CA THR A 67 18.51 4.14 13.42
C THR A 67 17.34 4.92 12.84
N GLU A 68 17.56 5.61 11.69
CA GLU A 68 16.49 6.30 10.99
C GLU A 68 15.40 5.34 10.53
N ALA A 69 15.79 4.20 9.94
CA ALA A 69 14.85 3.19 9.48
C ALA A 69 13.99 2.65 10.64
N GLN A 70 14.59 2.34 11.78
CA GLN A 70 13.87 1.87 12.96
C GLN A 70 12.85 2.89 13.45
N THR A 71 13.23 4.16 13.55
CA THR A 71 12.34 5.24 13.97
C THR A 71 11.17 5.38 13.00
N ASN A 72 11.44 5.39 11.71
CA ASN A 72 10.44 5.60 10.68
C ASN A 72 9.50 4.39 10.54
N LEU A 73 10.04 3.18 10.58
CA LEU A 73 9.22 1.96 10.56
C LEU A 73 8.32 1.85 11.79
N ALA A 74 8.82 2.25 12.96
CA ALA A 74 8.03 2.26 14.19
C ALA A 74 6.81 3.18 14.07
N SER A 75 6.92 4.29 13.34
CA SER A 75 5.79 5.21 13.16
C SER A 75 4.66 4.61 12.31
N PHE A 76 4.92 3.64 11.45
CA PHE A 76 3.85 2.90 10.74
C PHE A 76 2.92 2.16 11.71
N ARG A 77 3.44 1.64 12.81
CA ARG A 77 2.62 0.96 13.83
C ARG A 77 1.65 1.91 14.54
N ALA A 78 1.98 3.20 14.58
CA ALA A 78 1.15 4.22 15.20
C ALA A 78 0.02 4.72 14.28
N LEU A 79 0.11 4.44 12.98
CA LEU A 79 -0.93 4.80 12.01
C LEU A 79 -2.12 3.84 12.11
N ASN A 80 -3.31 4.38 11.92
CA ASN A 80 -4.54 3.61 12.06
C ASN A 80 -4.90 2.84 10.78
N PHE A 81 -3.95 2.06 10.25
CA PHE A 81 -4.24 1.14 9.16
C PHE A 81 -5.26 0.09 9.58
N ARG A 82 -6.15 -0.26 8.67
CA ARG A 82 -6.96 -1.46 8.79
C ARG A 82 -6.14 -2.64 8.30
N THR A 83 -5.53 -3.34 9.24
CA THR A 83 -4.58 -4.44 8.93
C THR A 83 -5.32 -5.77 8.87
N VAL A 84 -5.10 -6.51 7.80
CA VAL A 84 -5.68 -7.84 7.58
C VAL A 84 -4.56 -8.88 7.55
N SER A 85 -4.76 -9.99 8.27
CA SER A 85 -3.79 -11.07 8.33
C SER A 85 -3.61 -11.74 6.96
N THR A 86 -2.36 -11.99 6.58
CA THR A 86 -2.04 -12.80 5.39
C THR A 86 -2.62 -14.20 5.48
N ALA A 87 -2.78 -14.75 6.69
CA ALA A 87 -3.45 -16.04 6.90
C ALA A 87 -4.88 -16.05 6.35
N ASP A 88 -5.58 -14.92 6.46
CA ASP A 88 -6.95 -14.79 5.94
C ASP A 88 -7.00 -14.58 4.42
N LEU A 89 -5.89 -14.18 3.82
CA LEU A 89 -5.80 -13.84 2.40
C LEU A 89 -5.17 -14.97 1.55
N MET A 90 -4.38 -15.84 2.16
CA MET A 90 -3.44 -16.72 1.45
C MET A 90 -4.10 -17.70 0.48
N LEU A 91 -5.29 -18.21 0.77
CA LEU A 91 -5.93 -19.20 -0.10
C LEU A 91 -6.42 -18.56 -1.41
N ASP A 92 -7.08 -17.42 -1.32
CA ASP A 92 -7.51 -16.67 -2.50
C ASP A 92 -6.31 -16.09 -3.25
N ALA A 93 -5.29 -15.63 -2.53
CA ALA A 93 -4.04 -15.15 -3.11
C ALA A 93 -3.35 -16.23 -3.95
N LEU A 94 -3.35 -17.49 -3.51
CA LEU A 94 -2.80 -18.60 -4.28
C LEU A 94 -3.51 -18.77 -5.63
N VAL A 95 -4.83 -18.69 -5.63
CA VAL A 95 -5.63 -18.79 -6.87
C VAL A 95 -5.32 -17.64 -7.82
N ILE A 96 -5.28 -16.42 -7.30
CA ILE A 96 -4.95 -15.22 -8.10
C ILE A 96 -3.54 -15.31 -8.67
N SER A 97 -2.55 -15.70 -7.86
CA SER A 97 -1.17 -15.91 -8.29
C SER A 97 -1.07 -16.89 -9.44
N THR A 98 -1.71 -18.03 -9.29
CA THR A 98 -1.68 -19.11 -10.30
C THR A 98 -2.37 -18.68 -11.59
N THR A 99 -3.50 -18.01 -11.49
CA THR A 99 -4.30 -17.60 -12.64
C THR A 99 -3.62 -16.48 -13.43
N HIS A 100 -3.04 -15.51 -12.74
CA HIS A 100 -2.52 -14.27 -13.36
C HIS A 100 -0.99 -14.20 -13.39
N ARG A 101 -0.29 -15.21 -12.89
CA ARG A 101 1.18 -15.30 -12.89
C ARG A 101 1.85 -14.12 -12.18
N ILE A 102 1.28 -13.70 -11.08
CA ILE A 102 1.85 -12.72 -10.16
C ILE A 102 2.32 -13.39 -8.87
N SER A 103 3.17 -12.73 -8.10
CA SER A 103 3.64 -13.28 -6.83
C SER A 103 2.50 -13.43 -5.83
N ALA A 104 2.66 -14.35 -4.88
CA ALA A 104 1.71 -14.50 -3.77
C ALA A 104 1.65 -13.23 -2.89
N TYR A 105 2.76 -12.50 -2.79
CA TYR A 105 2.81 -11.23 -2.07
C TYR A 105 1.89 -10.19 -2.72
N ASP A 106 2.05 -9.95 -4.02
CA ASP A 106 1.18 -9.05 -4.77
C ASP A 106 -0.28 -9.51 -4.74
N ALA A 107 -0.49 -10.82 -4.85
CA ALA A 107 -1.83 -11.40 -4.81
C ALA A 107 -2.53 -11.20 -3.46
N CYS A 108 -1.82 -11.10 -2.34
CA CYS A 108 -2.41 -10.73 -1.05
C CYS A 108 -3.04 -9.34 -1.09
N TYR A 109 -2.34 -8.36 -1.67
CA TYR A 109 -2.89 -7.01 -1.84
C TYR A 109 -4.10 -7.00 -2.76
N VAL A 110 -4.03 -7.74 -3.87
CA VAL A 110 -5.15 -7.84 -4.84
C VAL A 110 -6.36 -8.51 -4.20
N THR A 111 -6.16 -9.58 -3.44
CA THR A 111 -7.22 -10.26 -2.68
C THR A 111 -7.91 -9.31 -1.71
N LEU A 112 -7.14 -8.54 -0.96
CA LEU A 112 -7.67 -7.55 -0.01
C LEU A 112 -8.48 -6.48 -0.75
N SER A 113 -7.95 -5.94 -1.85
CA SER A 113 -8.65 -4.98 -2.71
C SER A 113 -10.01 -5.50 -3.16
N GLN A 114 -10.06 -6.76 -3.60
CA GLN A 114 -11.30 -7.39 -4.04
C GLN A 114 -12.31 -7.53 -2.89
N ARG A 115 -11.85 -7.96 -1.72
CA ARG A 115 -12.73 -8.19 -0.56
C ARG A 115 -13.37 -6.93 -0.03
N VAL A 116 -12.64 -5.82 0.00
CA VAL A 116 -13.15 -4.56 0.53
C VAL A 116 -13.67 -3.63 -0.57
N ASN A 117 -13.58 -4.05 -1.82
CA ASN A 117 -14.02 -3.30 -3.00
C ASN A 117 -13.43 -1.88 -3.03
N ALA A 118 -12.11 -1.79 -2.88
CA ALA A 118 -11.38 -0.53 -2.91
C ALA A 118 -10.12 -0.68 -3.77
N PRO A 119 -9.62 0.40 -4.39
CA PRO A 119 -8.46 0.32 -5.27
C PRO A 119 -7.18 -0.04 -4.51
N LEU A 120 -6.37 -0.90 -5.10
CA LEU A 120 -4.99 -1.11 -4.71
C LEU A 120 -4.11 -0.05 -5.36
N LEU A 121 -3.41 0.71 -4.54
CA LEU A 121 -2.46 1.73 -4.97
C LEU A 121 -1.04 1.18 -4.90
N THR A 122 -0.37 1.11 -6.04
CA THR A 122 0.97 0.54 -6.18
C THR A 122 1.82 1.38 -7.13
N GLN A 123 3.15 1.26 -7.04
CA GLN A 123 4.08 1.79 -8.04
C GLN A 123 4.68 0.70 -8.94
N ASP A 124 4.22 -0.52 -8.80
CA ASP A 124 4.63 -1.63 -9.65
C ASP A 124 3.86 -1.62 -10.98
N GLN A 125 4.48 -1.06 -12.02
CA GLN A 125 3.90 -1.02 -13.37
C GLN A 125 3.63 -2.41 -13.95
N LYS A 126 4.49 -3.39 -13.64
CA LYS A 126 4.32 -4.77 -14.12
C LYS A 126 3.06 -5.40 -13.53
N LEU A 127 2.79 -5.15 -12.25
CA LEU A 127 1.56 -5.61 -11.61
C LEU A 127 0.32 -4.97 -12.25
N VAL A 128 0.34 -3.66 -12.45
CA VAL A 128 -0.76 -2.94 -13.11
C VAL A 128 -1.01 -3.51 -14.51
N GLN A 129 0.04 -3.73 -15.29
CA GLN A 129 -0.06 -4.29 -16.64
C GLN A 129 -0.57 -5.73 -16.64
N ALA A 130 -0.10 -6.55 -15.71
CA ALA A 130 -0.51 -7.96 -15.61
C ALA A 130 -2.01 -8.12 -15.33
N LEU A 131 -2.61 -7.14 -14.65
CA LEU A 131 -4.03 -7.18 -14.26
C LEU A 131 -4.92 -6.19 -15.04
N ALA A 132 -4.37 -5.51 -16.06
CA ALA A 132 -5.08 -4.48 -16.80
C ALA A 132 -6.35 -4.97 -17.53
N SER A 133 -6.37 -6.23 -17.97
CA SER A 133 -7.52 -6.84 -18.64
C SER A 133 -8.48 -7.55 -17.69
N THR A 134 -8.27 -7.44 -16.39
CA THR A 134 -9.11 -8.04 -15.35
C THR A 134 -10.08 -7.04 -14.74
N THR A 135 -10.97 -7.52 -13.89
CA THR A 135 -11.89 -6.67 -13.11
C THR A 135 -11.27 -6.17 -11.80
N PHE A 136 -10.02 -6.53 -11.50
CA PHE A 136 -9.34 -6.05 -10.29
C PHE A 136 -9.03 -4.56 -10.38
N HIS A 137 -9.26 -3.85 -9.27
CA HIS A 137 -9.00 -2.43 -9.14
C HIS A 137 -7.54 -2.19 -8.70
N VAL A 138 -6.60 -2.27 -9.64
CA VAL A 138 -5.19 -1.98 -9.40
C VAL A 138 -4.80 -0.71 -10.13
N ARG A 139 -4.28 0.27 -9.40
CA ARG A 139 -3.95 1.58 -9.92
C ARG A 139 -2.51 1.95 -9.64
N LEU A 140 -1.83 2.50 -10.63
CA LEU A 140 -0.54 3.13 -10.41
C LEU A 140 -0.76 4.38 -9.55
N PHE A 141 -0.04 4.49 -8.44
CA PHE A 141 -0.25 5.61 -7.51
C PHE A 141 0.05 6.97 -8.13
N SER A 142 1.05 7.06 -9.02
CA SER A 142 1.36 8.29 -9.75
C SER A 142 0.19 8.79 -10.63
N ASP A 143 -0.71 7.90 -11.01
CA ASP A 143 -1.90 8.24 -11.82
C ASP A 143 -3.15 8.42 -10.94
N PHE A 144 -3.05 8.17 -9.64
CA PHE A 144 -4.17 8.27 -8.71
C PHE A 144 -4.30 9.69 -8.17
N LEU A 145 -5.48 10.26 -8.32
CA LEU A 145 -5.78 11.57 -7.75
C LEU A 145 -6.28 11.40 -6.32
N VAL A 146 -5.42 11.75 -5.35
CA VAL A 146 -5.80 11.71 -3.94
C VAL A 146 -6.88 12.77 -3.69
N PRO A 147 -8.06 12.37 -3.16
CA PRO A 147 -9.13 13.33 -2.89
C PRO A 147 -8.74 14.30 -1.76
N SER A 148 -9.33 15.47 -1.77
CA SER A 148 -9.21 16.41 -0.66
C SER A 148 -9.86 15.81 0.60
N LEU A 149 -9.36 16.22 1.77
CA LEU A 149 -10.00 15.87 3.03
C LEU A 149 -11.44 16.39 3.05
N PRO A 150 -12.38 15.62 3.63
CA PRO A 150 -13.74 16.10 3.82
C PRO A 150 -13.74 17.39 4.65
N SER A 151 -14.64 18.31 4.30
CA SER A 151 -14.85 19.51 5.12
C SER A 151 -15.40 19.12 6.48
N PRO A 152 -14.98 19.80 7.57
CA PRO A 152 -15.49 19.53 8.91
C PRO A 152 -17.00 19.83 9.04
#